data_64fbe6fd333eeacae01165445367ab1f
#
_entry.id   64fbe6fd333eeacae01165445367ab1f
#
_cell.length_a   1.000
_cell.length_b   1.000
_cell.length_c   1.000
_cell.angle_alpha   90.00
_cell.angle_beta   90.00
_cell.angle_gamma   90.00
#
_symmetry.space_group_name_H-M   'P 1'
#
loop_
_entity.id
_entity.type
_entity.pdbx_description
1 polymer ?
#
loop_
_entity_poly.entity_id
_entity_poly.type
_entity_poly.pdbx_seq_one_letter_code
_entity_poly.pdbx_strand_id
1 'polypeptide(L)'
;MRSIEPGIPSFRVRAFSAPRNDVVTLTTPFTIRPYQPSDEDATIALWQRTWQLAYPAIDFAQRVDWWRERWRNELVPKAEIIVAEQASEIAGFVTIDATGYLDQLVVTPDQWGSRLADTLVDEAKRRSPDHVTLKVNADNTRAIRFYERNGFAHAGEDVNPSSGRPAPT
;
A
#
# COMPACT_ATOMS: atom_id res chain seq x y z
N MET A 1 -13.85 -5.44 2.22
CA MET A 1 -13.13 -6.63 1.69
C MET A 1 -11.70 -6.18 1.45
N ARG A 2 -10.75 -6.83 2.07
CA ARG A 2 -9.36 -6.37 2.14
C ARG A 2 -8.60 -6.81 0.89
N SER A 3 -7.62 -6.04 0.45
CA SER A 3 -6.85 -6.26 -0.80
C SER A 3 -5.92 -7.47 -0.76
N ILE A 4 -6.45 -8.62 -0.44
CA ILE A 4 -5.74 -9.88 -0.53
C ILE A 4 -6.37 -10.66 -1.66
N GLU A 5 -5.56 -11.07 -2.63
CA GLU A 5 -6.01 -11.95 -3.68
C GLU A 5 -6.52 -13.26 -3.07
N PRO A 6 -7.74 -13.73 -3.42
CA PRO A 6 -8.22 -15.02 -2.97
C PRO A 6 -7.26 -16.13 -3.38
N GLY A 7 -6.81 -16.92 -2.42
CA GLY A 7 -5.94 -18.07 -2.65
C GLY A 7 -4.44 -17.83 -2.47
N ILE A 8 -3.99 -16.58 -2.24
CA ILE A 8 -2.60 -16.32 -1.89
C ILE A 8 -2.49 -16.25 -0.36
N PRO A 9 -1.61 -17.06 0.27
CA PRO A 9 -1.34 -16.93 1.70
C PRO A 9 -0.83 -15.53 2.03
N SER A 10 -1.34 -14.95 3.11
CA SER A 10 -0.92 -13.64 3.56
C SER A 10 -0.66 -13.65 5.06
N PHE A 11 0.18 -12.75 5.52
CA PHE A 11 0.44 -12.54 6.93
C PHE A 11 0.41 -11.05 7.29
N ARG A 12 0.18 -10.79 8.57
CA ARG A 12 0.11 -9.44 9.11
C ARG A 12 1.49 -9.00 9.58
N VAL A 13 1.87 -7.79 9.25
CA VAL A 13 3.06 -7.12 9.78
C VAL A 13 2.66 -5.84 10.50
N ARG A 14 3.44 -5.46 11.49
CA ARG A 14 3.19 -4.28 12.33
C ARG A 14 4.50 -3.53 12.57
N ALA A 15 4.43 -2.22 12.50
CA ALA A 15 5.48 -1.35 12.98
C ALA A 15 4.99 -0.55 14.18
N PHE A 16 5.84 -0.49 15.20
CA PHE A 16 5.76 0.52 16.25
C PHE A 16 6.79 1.57 15.86
N SER A 17 6.37 2.79 15.63
CA SER A 17 7.28 3.65 14.93
C SER A 17 7.61 4.96 15.61
N ALA A 18 8.90 5.26 15.58
CA ALA A 18 9.32 6.63 15.31
C ALA A 18 9.58 6.74 13.79
N PRO A 19 9.16 7.82 13.13
CA PRO A 19 9.65 8.11 11.79
C PRO A 19 11.16 8.22 11.84
N ARG A 20 11.85 7.72 10.82
CA ARG A 20 13.29 7.93 10.70
C ARG A 20 13.57 9.43 10.69
N ASN A 21 14.34 9.90 11.66
CA ASN A 21 14.88 11.25 11.67
C ASN A 21 16.11 11.35 10.74
N ASP A 22 16.03 10.74 9.58
CA ASP A 22 17.04 10.96 8.56
C ASP A 22 16.75 12.33 7.93
N VAL A 23 17.42 13.36 8.46
CA VAL A 23 17.55 14.64 7.80
C VAL A 23 18.47 14.42 6.59
N VAL A 24 17.98 13.68 5.62
CA VAL A 24 18.51 13.73 4.28
C VAL A 24 17.76 14.86 3.60
N THR A 25 18.46 15.94 3.31
CA THR A 25 17.98 16.99 2.41
C THR A 25 17.82 16.34 1.03
N LEU A 26 16.75 15.58 0.86
CA LEU A 26 16.34 15.06 -0.42
C LEU A 26 15.57 16.17 -1.11
N THR A 27 16.18 16.72 -2.14
CA THR A 27 15.42 17.30 -3.23
C THR A 27 14.63 16.14 -3.86
N THR A 28 13.56 15.71 -3.16
CA THR A 28 12.65 14.72 -3.73
C THR A 28 11.91 15.40 -4.86
N PRO A 29 11.98 14.89 -6.10
CA PRO A 29 11.25 15.48 -7.21
C PRO A 29 9.73 15.26 -7.11
N PHE A 30 9.25 14.83 -5.93
CA PHE A 30 7.86 14.48 -5.66
C PHE A 30 7.22 15.49 -4.73
N THR A 31 6.01 15.91 -5.07
CA THR A 31 5.11 16.61 -4.17
C THR A 31 4.24 15.58 -3.45
N ILE A 32 4.35 15.54 -2.12
CA ILE A 32 3.52 14.68 -1.27
C ILE A 32 2.34 15.51 -0.79
N ARG A 33 1.13 15.07 -1.09
CA ARG A 33 -0.10 15.80 -0.77
C ARG A 33 -1.29 14.88 -0.50
N PRO A 34 -2.36 15.38 0.14
CA PRO A 34 -3.61 14.65 0.22
C PRO A 34 -4.19 14.35 -1.16
N TYR A 35 -4.88 13.22 -1.25
CA TYR A 35 -5.68 12.85 -2.41
C TYR A 35 -6.81 13.84 -2.64
N GLN A 36 -7.12 14.09 -3.89
CA GLN A 36 -8.28 14.87 -4.33
C GLN A 36 -9.16 14.03 -5.28
N PRO A 37 -10.46 14.27 -5.36
CA PRO A 37 -11.34 13.51 -6.26
C PRO A 37 -10.90 13.49 -7.73
N SER A 38 -10.22 14.54 -8.18
CA SER A 38 -9.62 14.61 -9.52
C SER A 38 -8.47 13.63 -9.77
N ASP A 39 -7.92 13.03 -8.71
CA ASP A 39 -6.84 12.05 -8.81
C ASP A 39 -7.35 10.62 -9.04
N GLU A 40 -8.66 10.38 -8.97
CA GLU A 40 -9.22 9.03 -8.98
C GLU A 40 -8.77 8.20 -10.18
N ASP A 41 -8.95 8.73 -11.37
CA ASP A 41 -8.62 7.98 -12.59
C ASP A 41 -7.14 7.63 -12.67
N ALA A 42 -6.26 8.58 -12.36
CA ALA A 42 -4.82 8.38 -12.35
C ALA A 42 -4.40 7.35 -11.27
N THR A 43 -5.02 7.41 -10.10
CA THR A 43 -4.73 6.49 -8.99
C THR A 43 -5.18 5.07 -9.31
N ILE A 44 -6.36 4.90 -9.90
CA ILE A 44 -6.88 3.59 -10.30
C ILE A 44 -6.06 3.00 -11.46
N ALA A 45 -5.68 3.81 -12.43
CA ALA A 45 -4.81 3.36 -13.53
C ALA A 45 -3.42 2.94 -13.01
N LEU A 46 -2.87 3.65 -12.04
CA LEU A 46 -1.60 3.29 -11.40
C LEU A 46 -1.72 1.96 -10.64
N TRP A 47 -2.81 1.78 -9.86
CA TRP A 47 -3.09 0.52 -9.18
C TRP A 47 -3.14 -0.65 -10.17
N GLN A 48 -3.95 -0.55 -11.23
CA GLN A 48 -4.10 -1.59 -12.24
C GLN A 48 -2.75 -1.96 -12.87
N ARG A 49 -2.00 -0.97 -13.35
CA ARG A 49 -0.71 -1.19 -14.01
C ARG A 49 0.29 -1.87 -13.10
N THR A 50 0.38 -1.44 -11.86
CA THR A 50 1.34 -1.96 -10.89
C THR A 50 1.00 -3.40 -10.49
N TRP A 51 -0.26 -3.69 -10.21
CA TRP A 51 -0.71 -5.04 -9.88
C TRP A 51 -0.61 -6.00 -11.06
N GLN A 52 -0.90 -5.55 -12.28
CA GLN A 52 -0.75 -6.36 -13.48
C GLN A 52 0.71 -6.79 -13.71
N LEU A 53 1.66 -5.91 -13.41
CA LEU A 53 3.09 -6.25 -13.50
C LEU A 53 3.54 -7.19 -12.38
N ALA A 54 3.01 -7.04 -11.18
CA ALA A 54 3.34 -7.90 -10.05
C ALA A 54 2.76 -9.31 -10.20
N TYR A 55 1.58 -9.43 -10.81
CA TYR A 55 0.85 -10.69 -10.99
C TYR A 55 0.36 -10.85 -12.44
N PRO A 56 1.26 -11.17 -13.39
CA PRO A 56 0.90 -11.20 -14.82
C PRO A 56 -0.16 -12.22 -15.20
N ALA A 57 -0.33 -13.28 -14.39
CA ALA A 57 -1.33 -14.33 -14.63
C ALA A 57 -2.76 -13.90 -14.29
N ILE A 58 -2.94 -12.76 -13.64
CA ILE A 58 -4.23 -12.24 -13.22
C ILE A 58 -4.62 -11.07 -14.13
N ASP A 59 -5.83 -11.10 -14.68
CA ASP A 59 -6.34 -9.99 -15.49
C ASP A 59 -6.94 -8.89 -14.60
N PHE A 60 -6.13 -7.89 -14.28
CA PHE A 60 -6.58 -6.75 -13.48
C PHE A 60 -7.47 -5.77 -14.24
N ALA A 61 -7.51 -5.81 -15.55
CA ALA A 61 -8.45 -5.00 -16.33
C ALA A 61 -9.91 -5.36 -15.99
N GLN A 62 -10.20 -6.64 -15.78
CA GLN A 62 -11.54 -7.11 -15.38
C GLN A 62 -11.91 -6.71 -13.94
N ARG A 63 -10.95 -6.22 -13.14
CA ARG A 63 -11.16 -5.85 -11.74
C ARG A 63 -11.28 -4.35 -11.51
N VAL A 64 -11.09 -3.54 -12.54
CA VAL A 64 -11.05 -2.07 -12.42
C VAL A 64 -12.37 -1.53 -11.88
N ASP A 65 -13.52 -2.00 -12.37
CA ASP A 65 -14.82 -1.51 -11.94
C ASP A 65 -15.08 -1.85 -10.46
N TRP A 66 -14.81 -3.09 -10.06
CA TRP A 66 -14.89 -3.51 -8.66
C TRP A 66 -13.94 -2.70 -7.78
N TRP A 67 -12.70 -2.47 -8.24
CA TRP A 67 -11.72 -1.68 -7.51
C TRP A 67 -12.17 -0.22 -7.35
N ARG A 68 -12.74 0.36 -8.39
CA ARG A 68 -13.29 1.73 -8.36
C ARG A 68 -14.45 1.84 -7.37
N GLU A 69 -15.35 0.86 -7.32
CA GLU A 69 -16.42 0.81 -6.32
C GLU A 69 -15.84 0.75 -4.90
N ARG A 70 -14.87 -0.13 -4.69
CA ARG A 70 -14.20 -0.25 -3.40
C ARG A 70 -13.49 1.05 -3.01
N TRP A 71 -12.80 1.67 -3.95
CA TRP A 71 -12.14 2.96 -3.77
C TRP A 71 -13.10 4.02 -3.25
N ARG A 72 -14.23 4.20 -3.92
CA ARG A 72 -15.25 5.22 -3.60
C ARG A 72 -16.01 4.92 -2.30
N ASN A 73 -16.33 3.66 -2.04
CA ASN A 73 -17.24 3.27 -0.95
C ASN A 73 -16.52 2.87 0.33
N GLU A 74 -15.26 2.45 0.25
CA GLU A 74 -14.50 1.98 1.41
C GLU A 74 -13.27 2.84 1.71
N LEU A 75 -12.41 3.09 0.73
CA LEU A 75 -11.13 3.76 0.98
C LEU A 75 -11.30 5.27 1.16
N VAL A 76 -11.92 5.95 0.20
CA VAL A 76 -12.11 7.40 0.28
C VAL A 76 -12.86 7.84 1.54
N PRO A 77 -13.95 7.17 1.98
CA PRO A 77 -14.67 7.58 3.19
C PRO A 77 -13.99 7.23 4.51
N LYS A 78 -13.10 6.21 4.54
CA LYS A 78 -12.62 5.61 5.79
C LYS A 78 -11.13 5.76 6.02
N ALA A 79 -10.36 6.11 5.00
CA ALA A 79 -8.92 6.23 5.07
C ALA A 79 -8.45 7.62 4.67
N GLU A 80 -7.34 8.05 5.24
CA GLU A 80 -6.55 9.12 4.66
C GLU A 80 -5.74 8.55 3.49
N ILE A 81 -5.81 9.22 2.36
CA ILE A 81 -5.10 8.85 1.15
C ILE A 81 -4.10 9.95 0.82
N ILE A 82 -2.84 9.57 0.72
CA ILE A 82 -1.74 10.46 0.40
C ILE A 82 -1.19 10.05 -0.95
N VAL A 83 -1.04 11.01 -1.83
CA VAL A 83 -0.47 10.81 -3.16
C VAL A 83 0.90 11.46 -3.27
N ALA A 84 1.75 10.86 -4.07
CA ALA A 84 3.01 11.43 -4.53
C ALA A 84 2.85 11.83 -6.00
N GLU A 85 3.06 13.10 -6.28
CA GLU A 85 2.95 13.68 -7.62
C GLU A 85 4.34 14.06 -8.14
N GLN A 86 4.60 13.74 -9.40
CA GLN A 86 5.79 14.16 -10.12
C GLN A 86 5.39 14.62 -11.52
N ALA A 87 5.78 15.81 -11.92
CA ALA A 87 5.47 16.37 -13.24
C ALA A 87 3.97 16.30 -13.59
N SER A 88 3.11 16.58 -12.61
CA SER A 88 1.64 16.52 -12.72
C SER A 88 1.07 15.10 -12.92
N GLU A 89 1.86 14.07 -12.69
CA GLU A 89 1.41 12.67 -12.72
C GLU A 89 1.49 12.03 -11.33
N ILE A 90 0.55 11.16 -11.00
CA ILE A 90 0.56 10.39 -9.77
C ILE A 90 1.60 9.27 -9.89
N ALA A 91 2.67 9.38 -9.12
CA ALA A 91 3.77 8.42 -9.08
C ALA A 91 3.60 7.35 -7.99
N GLY A 92 2.74 7.59 -7.02
CA GLY A 92 2.46 6.65 -5.95
C GLY A 92 1.36 7.14 -5.03
N PHE A 93 0.85 6.25 -4.19
CA PHE A 93 -0.07 6.59 -3.13
C PHE A 93 -0.02 5.58 -1.97
N VAL A 94 -0.48 6.01 -0.83
CA VAL A 94 -0.67 5.18 0.36
C VAL A 94 -2.02 5.49 1.00
N THR A 95 -2.66 4.47 1.56
CA THR A 95 -3.90 4.61 2.32
C THR A 95 -3.71 4.13 3.74
N ILE A 96 -4.18 4.91 4.72
CA ILE A 96 -4.11 4.58 6.14
C ILE A 96 -5.44 4.93 6.81
N ASP A 97 -6.06 4.00 7.50
CA ASP A 97 -7.30 4.24 8.20
C ASP A 97 -7.10 4.65 9.67
N ALA A 98 -8.19 5.02 10.35
CA ALA A 98 -8.16 5.45 11.73
C ALA A 98 -7.71 4.35 12.72
N THR A 99 -7.69 3.08 12.31
CA THR A 99 -7.19 1.95 13.11
C THR A 99 -5.70 1.69 12.91
N GLY A 100 -5.03 2.49 12.10
CA GLY A 100 -3.63 2.28 11.72
C GLY A 100 -3.44 1.16 10.69
N TYR A 101 -4.49 0.78 9.97
CA TYR A 101 -4.38 -0.21 8.91
C TYR A 101 -4.01 0.45 7.58
N LEU A 102 -2.85 0.07 7.06
CA LEU A 102 -2.38 0.43 5.73
C LEU A 102 -2.92 -0.59 4.73
N ASP A 103 -3.91 -0.20 3.94
CA ASP A 103 -4.54 -1.09 2.97
C ASP A 103 -3.75 -1.14 1.66
N GLN A 104 -3.32 0.01 1.15
CA GLN A 104 -2.60 0.13 -0.10
C GLN A 104 -1.32 0.95 0.03
N LEU A 105 -0.27 0.46 -0.58
CA LEU A 105 0.94 1.19 -0.90
C LEU A 105 1.30 0.85 -2.34
N VAL A 106 1.19 1.81 -3.22
CA VAL A 106 1.42 1.63 -4.64
C VAL A 106 2.39 2.68 -5.14
N VAL A 107 3.40 2.26 -5.86
CA VAL A 107 4.42 3.12 -6.46
C VAL A 107 4.59 2.72 -7.91
N THR A 108 4.67 3.70 -8.80
CA THR A 108 4.90 3.45 -10.23
C THR A 108 6.12 2.56 -10.45
N PRO A 109 6.08 1.62 -11.39
CA PRO A 109 7.19 0.70 -11.64
C PRO A 109 8.53 1.38 -11.87
N ASP A 110 8.56 2.54 -12.50
CA ASP A 110 9.77 3.33 -12.75
C ASP A 110 10.45 3.82 -11.45
N GLN A 111 9.70 3.86 -10.35
CA GLN A 111 10.19 4.25 -9.03
C GLN A 111 10.45 3.05 -8.10
N TRP A 112 10.37 1.84 -8.61
CA TRP A 112 10.72 0.66 -7.82
C TRP A 112 12.22 0.67 -7.48
N GLY A 113 12.49 0.50 -6.20
CA GLY A 113 13.86 0.61 -5.68
C GLY A 113 14.30 2.04 -5.34
N SER A 114 13.49 3.05 -5.65
CA SER A 114 13.69 4.41 -5.17
C SER A 114 13.22 4.55 -3.71
N ARG A 115 13.42 5.73 -3.13
CA ARG A 115 12.95 6.03 -1.76
C ARG A 115 11.48 6.51 -1.70
N LEU A 116 10.75 6.50 -2.80
CA LEU A 116 9.36 6.98 -2.81
C LEU A 116 8.46 6.13 -1.92
N ALA A 117 8.60 4.80 -1.99
CA ALA A 117 7.84 3.90 -1.11
C ALA A 117 8.17 4.12 0.38
N ASP A 118 9.44 4.35 0.72
CA ASP A 118 9.86 4.68 2.08
C ASP A 118 9.20 5.98 2.56
N THR A 119 9.18 7.00 1.71
CA THR A 119 8.52 8.29 2.01
C THR A 119 7.02 8.12 2.27
N LEU A 120 6.32 7.34 1.45
CA LEU A 120 4.89 7.10 1.63
C LEU A 120 4.59 6.28 2.89
N VAL A 121 5.43 5.31 3.24
CA VAL A 121 5.32 4.58 4.52
C VAL A 121 5.53 5.52 5.71
N ASP A 122 6.51 6.42 5.63
CA ASP A 122 6.75 7.42 6.68
C ASP A 122 5.56 8.37 6.85
N GLU A 123 4.88 8.74 5.75
CA GLU A 123 3.63 9.50 5.81
C GLU A 123 2.51 8.73 6.53
N ALA A 124 2.35 7.44 6.25
CA ALA A 124 1.38 6.59 6.96
C ALA A 124 1.70 6.51 8.46
N LYS A 125 2.98 6.35 8.82
CA LYS A 125 3.43 6.31 10.22
C LYS A 125 3.19 7.63 10.96
N ARG A 126 3.34 8.78 10.30
CA ARG A 126 3.04 10.09 10.92
C ARG A 126 1.55 10.24 11.24
N ARG A 127 0.67 9.64 10.44
CA ARG A 127 -0.79 9.69 10.65
C ARG A 127 -1.28 8.66 11.67
N SER A 128 -0.52 7.60 11.87
CA SER A 128 -0.79 6.59 12.88
C SER A 128 0.47 6.35 13.73
N PRO A 129 0.77 7.28 14.67
CA PRO A 129 2.01 7.25 15.42
C PRO A 129 2.13 6.08 16.40
N ASP A 130 1.00 5.53 16.85
CA ASP A 130 1.02 4.42 17.80
C ASP A 130 1.44 3.11 17.12
N HIS A 131 0.91 2.84 15.95
CA HIS A 131 1.24 1.66 15.16
C HIS A 131 0.70 1.74 13.73
N VAL A 132 1.33 1.02 12.84
CA VAL A 132 0.82 0.72 11.50
C VAL A 132 0.78 -0.79 11.32
N THR A 133 -0.34 -1.31 10.84
CA THR A 133 -0.50 -2.72 10.47
C THR A 133 -0.86 -2.83 9.00
N LEU A 134 -0.41 -3.89 8.37
CA LEU A 134 -0.78 -4.21 7.00
C LEU A 134 -0.77 -5.72 6.77
N LYS A 135 -1.28 -6.13 5.63
CA LYS A 135 -1.18 -7.50 5.15
C LYS A 135 -0.31 -7.55 3.91
N VAL A 136 0.55 -8.54 3.84
CA VAL A 136 1.41 -8.78 2.69
C VAL A 136 1.27 -10.24 2.24
N ASN A 137 1.24 -10.45 0.93
CA ASN A 137 1.20 -11.80 0.38
C ASN A 137 2.52 -12.53 0.69
N ALA A 138 2.42 -13.78 1.14
CA ALA A 138 3.59 -14.55 1.59
C ALA A 138 4.59 -14.85 0.45
N ASP A 139 4.15 -14.86 -0.78
CA ASP A 139 4.99 -15.02 -1.97
C ASP A 139 5.66 -13.73 -2.44
N ASN A 140 5.23 -12.58 -1.91
CA ASN A 140 5.81 -11.27 -2.26
C ASN A 140 7.04 -10.96 -1.41
N THR A 141 8.13 -11.70 -1.64
CA THR A 141 9.39 -11.55 -0.89
C THR A 141 9.99 -10.16 -1.00
N ARG A 142 9.75 -9.45 -2.09
CA ARG A 142 10.19 -8.07 -2.27
C ARG A 142 9.48 -7.12 -1.31
N ALA A 143 8.16 -7.22 -1.22
CA ALA A 143 7.39 -6.40 -0.28
C ALA A 143 7.72 -6.74 1.17
N ILE A 144 7.90 -8.01 1.50
CA ILE A 144 8.31 -8.45 2.84
C ILE A 144 9.61 -7.77 3.25
N ARG A 145 10.66 -7.88 2.44
CA ARG A 145 11.96 -7.24 2.71
C ARG A 145 11.86 -5.72 2.82
N PHE A 146 11.00 -5.12 2.01
CA PHE A 146 10.74 -3.69 2.07
C PHE A 146 10.14 -3.30 3.43
N TYR A 147 9.10 -4.00 3.89
CA TYR A 147 8.47 -3.72 5.16
C TYR A 147 9.38 -3.99 6.35
N GLU A 148 10.14 -5.09 6.34
CA GLU A 148 11.14 -5.39 7.37
C GLU A 148 12.18 -4.27 7.48
N ARG A 149 12.71 -3.80 6.35
CA ARG A 149 13.65 -2.66 6.32
C ARG A 149 13.04 -1.37 6.87
N ASN A 150 11.74 -1.22 6.75
CA ASN A 150 10.98 -0.09 7.29
C ASN A 150 10.49 -0.32 8.72
N GLY A 151 11.01 -1.31 9.44
CA GLY A 151 10.75 -1.54 10.85
C GLY A 151 9.46 -2.31 11.15
N PHE A 152 8.88 -2.97 10.14
CA PHE A 152 7.75 -3.86 10.37
C PHE A 152 8.24 -5.24 10.80
N ALA A 153 7.52 -5.84 11.73
CA ALA A 153 7.75 -7.21 12.18
C ALA A 153 6.50 -8.06 11.95
N HIS A 154 6.69 -9.35 11.81
CA HIS A 154 5.59 -10.31 11.69
C HIS A 154 4.71 -10.25 12.95
N ALA A 155 3.42 -10.08 12.78
CA ALA A 155 2.45 -9.89 13.88
C ALA A 155 1.34 -10.94 13.92
N GLY A 156 1.47 -12.00 13.15
CA GLY A 156 0.54 -13.13 13.11
C GLY A 156 0.09 -13.49 11.70
N GLU A 157 -0.46 -14.69 11.58
CA GLU A 157 -1.05 -15.20 10.35
C GLU A 157 -2.54 -14.81 10.28
N ASP A 158 -3.03 -14.58 9.08
CA ASP A 158 -4.44 -14.35 8.86
C ASP A 158 -5.14 -15.64 8.43
N VAL A 159 -6.35 -15.83 8.95
CA VAL A 159 -7.23 -16.88 8.45
C VAL A 159 -7.63 -16.54 7.02
N ASN A 160 -7.38 -17.46 6.10
CA ASN A 160 -7.84 -17.31 4.72
C ASN A 160 -9.37 -17.20 4.68
N PRO A 161 -9.94 -16.06 4.27
CA PRO A 161 -11.38 -15.87 4.29
C PRO A 161 -12.15 -16.83 3.38
N SER A 162 -11.46 -17.45 2.41
CA SER A 162 -12.09 -18.41 1.48
C SER A 162 -12.12 -19.84 2.01
N SER A 163 -11.27 -20.23 2.96
CA SER A 163 -11.15 -21.60 3.42
C SER A 163 -11.38 -21.80 4.92
N GLY A 164 -11.41 -20.72 5.71
CA GLY A 164 -11.49 -20.80 7.17
C GLY A 164 -10.31 -21.54 7.83
N ARG A 165 -9.30 -21.93 7.06
CA ARG A 165 -8.12 -22.64 7.56
C ARG A 165 -6.98 -21.66 7.81
N PRO A 166 -6.26 -21.79 8.93
CA PRO A 166 -5.01 -21.06 9.12
C PRO A 166 -4.03 -21.44 8.00
N ALA A 167 -3.22 -20.48 7.56
CA ALA A 167 -2.13 -20.78 6.65
C ALA A 167 -1.17 -21.79 7.32
N PRO A 168 -0.62 -22.75 6.58
CA PRO A 168 0.30 -23.71 7.16
C PRO A 168 1.54 -23.01 7.74
N THR A 169 1.94 -23.47 8.89
CA THR A 169 3.17 -23.10 9.64
C THR A 169 4.43 -23.38 8.84
#